data_8f539b3c995edd3d09f796084ce8fed9
#
_entry.id   8f539b3c995edd3d09f796084ce8fed9
#
_cell.length_a   1.000
_cell.length_b   1.000
_cell.length_c   1.000
_cell.angle_alpha   90.00
_cell.angle_beta   90.00
_cell.angle_gamma   90.00
#
_symmetry.space_group_name_H-M   'P 1'
#
loop_
_entity.id
_entity.type
_entity.pdbx_description
1 polymer ?
#
loop_
_entity_poly.entity_id
_entity_poly.type
_entity_poly.pdbx_seq_one_letter_code
_entity_poly.pdbx_strand_id
1 'polypeptide(L)'
;MNEAIRQVTHVQNIRYDKAAERLYIIDQTLLPNEEKEIELRTVEEMIEAIKMLRIRGAPAIGICAGYCMYALARDIDAKDNEAFYRKLQIDGELLGAARPTAVNLRWAVGEMLDAAKAHLKDDRAELLEALYRKAVDIHEDDIAKCTDISEYGLSLLKDGDGVLTHCNAGPLATSRYGTGQGPFLLAAERGIHIRVFADETRPLLQGARLTSYELQRAGVDVTLICDNMASMVMKNGWVQACFVGCDRIAANGDFANKIGTSGVAILAKHYGIPVYTLGPTSTIDMNCPDGAHIPIELRDGDEIKNLWYEKPMALPEVKCFNPSFDVTDHELLTGIVTEKGICYPPFNESLAALFKDKK
;
A
#
# COMPACT_ATOMS: atom_id res chain seq x y z
N MET A 1 20.59 11.67 13.39
CA MET A 1 19.24 11.21 12.99
C MET A 1 18.35 11.21 14.23
N ASN A 2 17.18 11.82 14.15
CA ASN A 2 16.23 11.87 15.26
C ASN A 2 15.70 10.46 15.56
N GLU A 3 15.67 10.03 16.82
CA GLU A 3 15.23 8.69 17.22
C GLU A 3 13.75 8.41 16.83
N ALA A 4 12.90 9.45 16.85
CA ALA A 4 11.52 9.37 16.37
C ALA A 4 11.44 9.03 14.86
N ILE A 5 12.29 9.65 14.04
CA ILE A 5 12.37 9.37 12.59
C ILE A 5 12.80 7.93 12.36
N ARG A 6 13.80 7.43 13.10
CA ARG A 6 14.20 6.02 13.03
C ARG A 6 13.05 5.07 13.34
N GLN A 7 12.28 5.35 14.39
CA GLN A 7 11.15 4.47 14.77
C GLN A 7 10.09 4.38 13.68
N VAL A 8 9.78 5.47 12.97
CA VAL A 8 8.74 5.46 11.93
C VAL A 8 9.25 4.95 10.58
N THR A 9 10.46 5.34 10.17
CA THR A 9 11.05 4.84 8.92
C THR A 9 11.45 3.36 8.98
N HIS A 10 11.54 2.82 10.20
CA HIS A 10 11.81 1.40 10.46
C HIS A 10 10.62 0.67 11.10
N VAL A 11 9.39 1.23 11.04
CA VAL A 11 8.19 0.54 11.48
C VAL A 11 8.07 -0.80 10.75
N GLN A 12 8.11 -1.86 11.50
CA GLN A 12 7.83 -3.20 11.03
C GLN A 12 6.34 -3.50 11.26
N ASN A 13 5.51 -3.04 10.34
CA ASN A 13 4.08 -3.33 10.36
C ASN A 13 3.77 -4.83 10.25
N ILE A 14 4.73 -5.61 9.75
CA ILE A 14 4.71 -7.07 9.64
C ILE A 14 6.07 -7.56 10.12
N ARG A 15 6.09 -8.46 11.08
CA ARG A 15 7.32 -9.03 11.64
C ARG A 15 7.18 -10.54 11.85
N TYR A 16 8.08 -11.29 11.26
CA TYR A 16 8.24 -12.70 11.61
C TYR A 16 9.42 -12.86 12.60
N ASP A 17 9.12 -13.29 13.82
CA ASP A 17 10.12 -13.60 14.83
C ASP A 17 10.62 -15.03 14.63
N LYS A 18 11.79 -15.17 14.01
CA LYS A 18 12.37 -16.49 13.72
C LYS A 18 12.73 -17.29 14.98
N ALA A 19 13.09 -16.62 16.08
CA ALA A 19 13.47 -17.29 17.33
C ALA A 19 12.24 -17.79 18.09
N ALA A 20 11.18 -17.00 18.13
CA ALA A 20 9.88 -17.37 18.70
C ALA A 20 9.01 -18.15 17.72
N GLU A 21 9.38 -18.16 16.44
CA GLU A 21 8.63 -18.76 15.33
C GLU A 21 7.20 -18.23 15.18
N ARG A 22 7.03 -16.90 15.28
CA ARG A 22 5.74 -16.25 15.34
C ARG A 22 5.63 -15.08 14.37
N LEU A 23 4.45 -14.94 13.77
CA LEU A 23 4.11 -13.83 12.90
C LEU A 23 3.32 -12.77 13.67
N TYR A 24 3.77 -11.53 13.61
CA TYR A 24 3.11 -10.37 14.20
C TYR A 24 2.78 -9.33 13.15
N ILE A 25 1.65 -8.65 13.34
CA ILE A 25 1.27 -7.46 12.58
C ILE A 25 0.84 -6.34 13.54
N ILE A 26 0.97 -5.08 13.12
CA ILE A 26 0.32 -3.96 13.80
C ILE A 26 -1.15 -3.95 13.40
N ASP A 27 -2.06 -3.99 14.39
CA ASP A 27 -3.49 -3.85 14.15
C ASP A 27 -3.84 -2.40 13.78
N GLN A 28 -3.92 -2.13 12.48
CA GLN A 28 -4.18 -0.78 11.96
C GLN A 28 -5.62 -0.28 12.24
N THR A 29 -6.52 -1.15 12.68
CA THR A 29 -7.89 -0.74 13.05
C THR A 29 -7.94 0.04 14.36
N LEU A 30 -6.94 -0.12 15.20
CA LEU A 30 -6.82 0.55 16.51
C LEU A 30 -6.09 1.90 16.41
N LEU A 31 -5.31 2.12 15.35
CA LEU A 31 -4.60 3.38 15.13
C LEU A 31 -5.57 4.53 14.85
N PRO A 32 -5.24 5.77 15.27
CA PRO A 32 -4.03 6.21 15.96
C PRO A 32 -4.11 6.08 17.49
N ASN A 33 -5.23 5.62 18.05
CA ASN A 33 -5.51 5.67 19.50
C ASN A 33 -4.74 4.62 20.30
N GLU A 34 -4.49 3.46 19.69
CA GLU A 34 -3.73 2.36 20.28
C GLU A 34 -2.82 1.74 19.21
N GLU A 35 -1.52 1.63 19.50
CA GLU A 35 -0.57 0.86 18.71
C GLU A 35 -0.40 -0.51 19.34
N LYS A 36 -0.90 -1.53 18.67
CA LYS A 36 -0.90 -2.90 19.18
C LYS A 36 -0.42 -3.89 18.14
N GLU A 37 0.61 -4.66 18.49
CA GLU A 37 0.95 -5.87 17.75
C GLU A 37 -0.01 -7.00 18.11
N ILE A 38 -0.48 -7.72 17.12
CA ILE A 38 -1.24 -8.97 17.28
C ILE A 38 -0.50 -10.11 16.60
N GLU A 39 -0.54 -11.29 17.20
CA GLU A 39 0.02 -12.51 16.65
C GLU A 39 -1.01 -13.18 15.73
N LEU A 40 -0.56 -13.69 14.58
CA LEU A 40 -1.35 -14.48 13.65
C LEU A 40 -0.85 -15.92 13.65
N ARG A 41 -1.69 -16.86 14.06
CA ARG A 41 -1.35 -18.28 14.25
C ARG A 41 -2.03 -19.21 13.28
N THR A 42 -3.31 -18.96 13.00
CA THR A 42 -4.15 -19.84 12.18
C THR A 42 -4.55 -19.16 10.88
N VAL A 43 -4.92 -19.96 9.89
CA VAL A 43 -5.38 -19.42 8.60
C VAL A 43 -6.63 -18.56 8.77
N GLU A 44 -7.49 -18.86 9.73
CA GLU A 44 -8.70 -18.09 10.04
C GLU A 44 -8.34 -16.71 10.59
N GLU A 45 -7.38 -16.61 11.52
CA GLU A 45 -6.88 -15.34 12.06
C GLU A 45 -6.23 -14.49 10.97
N MET A 46 -5.45 -15.11 10.07
CA MET A 46 -4.81 -14.45 8.94
C MET A 46 -5.86 -13.89 7.94
N ILE A 47 -6.88 -14.70 7.63
CA ILE A 47 -8.01 -14.28 6.79
C ILE A 47 -8.79 -13.13 7.43
N GLU A 48 -9.08 -13.23 8.73
CA GLU A 48 -9.78 -12.19 9.49
C GLU A 48 -8.98 -10.89 9.47
N ALA A 49 -7.69 -10.93 9.75
CA ALA A 49 -6.83 -9.76 9.76
C ALA A 49 -6.83 -9.00 8.42
N ILE A 50 -6.86 -9.73 7.30
CA ILE A 50 -6.93 -9.14 5.95
C ILE A 50 -8.34 -8.59 5.66
N LYS A 51 -9.40 -9.33 5.99
CA LYS A 51 -10.79 -8.92 5.75
C LYS A 51 -11.20 -7.71 6.57
N MET A 52 -10.80 -7.69 7.85
CA MET A 52 -11.12 -6.61 8.78
C MET A 52 -10.17 -5.42 8.66
N LEU A 53 -9.24 -5.44 7.70
CA LEU A 53 -8.26 -4.38 7.46
C LEU A 53 -7.33 -4.12 8.65
N ARG A 54 -7.08 -5.14 9.51
CA ARG A 54 -6.01 -5.05 10.53
C ARG A 54 -4.65 -4.92 9.89
N ILE A 55 -4.48 -5.58 8.73
CA ILE A 55 -3.41 -5.33 7.77
C ILE A 55 -4.03 -4.89 6.44
N ARG A 56 -3.56 -3.78 5.85
CA ARG A 56 -4.09 -3.20 4.62
C ARG A 56 -2.98 -2.52 3.80
N GLY A 57 -3.29 -2.18 2.54
CA GLY A 57 -2.33 -1.72 1.54
C GLY A 57 -1.85 -2.87 0.68
N ALA A 58 -1.85 -2.67 -0.65
CA ALA A 58 -1.57 -3.76 -1.58
C ALA A 58 -0.20 -4.43 -1.32
N PRO A 59 0.93 -3.70 -1.14
CA PRO A 59 2.20 -4.32 -0.82
C PRO A 59 2.22 -5.01 0.54
N ALA A 60 1.72 -4.35 1.60
CA ALA A 60 1.72 -4.93 2.95
C ALA A 60 0.92 -6.24 3.03
N ILE A 61 -0.21 -6.33 2.31
CA ILE A 61 -0.99 -7.58 2.24
C ILE A 61 -0.17 -8.69 1.55
N GLY A 62 0.59 -8.36 0.50
CA GLY A 62 1.47 -9.32 -0.18
C GLY A 62 2.60 -9.81 0.72
N ILE A 63 3.29 -8.91 1.42
CA ILE A 63 4.35 -9.25 2.38
C ILE A 63 3.78 -10.13 3.50
N CYS A 64 2.63 -9.72 4.07
CA CYS A 64 1.95 -10.50 5.10
C CYS A 64 1.61 -11.91 4.61
N ALA A 65 1.10 -12.04 3.38
CA ALA A 65 0.78 -13.35 2.78
C ALA A 65 2.01 -14.25 2.65
N GLY A 66 3.16 -13.70 2.26
CA GLY A 66 4.42 -14.44 2.22
C GLY A 66 4.76 -15.07 3.58
N TYR A 67 4.75 -14.25 4.64
CA TYR A 67 4.99 -14.76 6.00
C TYR A 67 3.88 -15.66 6.52
N CYS A 68 2.60 -15.40 6.20
CA CYS A 68 1.48 -16.29 6.53
C CYS A 68 1.70 -17.69 5.95
N MET A 69 2.02 -17.77 4.65
CA MET A 69 2.27 -19.05 3.99
C MET A 69 3.44 -19.81 4.61
N TYR A 70 4.50 -19.10 5.01
CA TYR A 70 5.61 -19.73 5.74
C TYR A 70 5.19 -20.22 7.14
N ALA A 71 4.47 -19.40 7.90
CA ALA A 71 3.99 -19.76 9.24
C ALA A 71 3.08 -20.99 9.18
N LEU A 72 2.13 -21.04 8.24
CA LEU A 72 1.26 -22.19 8.01
C LEU A 72 2.07 -23.44 7.57
N ALA A 73 3.03 -23.28 6.69
CA ALA A 73 3.88 -24.37 6.20
C ALA A 73 4.60 -25.13 7.34
N ARG A 74 5.07 -24.41 8.36
CA ARG A 74 5.74 -25.01 9.52
C ARG A 74 4.86 -25.96 10.31
N ASP A 75 3.59 -25.65 10.40
CA ASP A 75 2.62 -26.41 11.20
C ASP A 75 1.98 -27.57 10.41
N ILE A 76 2.35 -27.74 9.14
CA ILE A 76 1.85 -28.84 8.32
C ILE A 76 2.52 -30.16 8.72
N ASP A 77 1.78 -31.04 9.40
CA ASP A 77 2.13 -32.44 9.54
C ASP A 77 1.73 -33.23 8.29
N ALA A 78 2.73 -33.79 7.60
CA ALA A 78 2.52 -34.56 6.38
C ALA A 78 3.60 -35.64 6.22
N LYS A 79 3.18 -36.82 5.73
CA LYS A 79 4.02 -38.00 5.54
C LYS A 79 5.17 -37.81 4.54
N ASP A 80 4.97 -36.96 3.55
CA ASP A 80 5.92 -36.65 2.47
C ASP A 80 5.71 -35.21 1.96
N ASN A 81 6.63 -34.70 1.13
CA ASN A 81 6.56 -33.36 0.59
C ASN A 81 5.44 -33.15 -0.42
N GLU A 82 4.96 -34.17 -1.10
CA GLU A 82 3.80 -34.08 -1.97
C GLU A 82 2.50 -33.88 -1.17
N ALA A 83 2.34 -34.59 -0.06
CA ALA A 83 1.20 -34.40 0.84
C ALA A 83 1.28 -33.03 1.55
N PHE A 84 2.47 -32.61 1.93
CA PHE A 84 2.73 -31.26 2.45
C PHE A 84 2.30 -30.18 1.47
N TYR A 85 2.76 -30.25 0.21
CA TYR A 85 2.45 -29.26 -0.82
C TYR A 85 0.95 -29.14 -1.07
N ARG A 86 0.23 -30.29 -1.13
CA ARG A 86 -1.24 -30.25 -1.27
C ARG A 86 -1.95 -29.53 -0.13
N LYS A 87 -1.49 -29.71 1.11
CA LYS A 87 -2.04 -28.98 2.26
C LYS A 87 -1.74 -27.49 2.16
N LEU A 88 -0.50 -27.13 1.84
CA LEU A 88 -0.08 -25.75 1.67
C LEU A 88 -0.85 -25.05 0.52
N GLN A 89 -1.19 -25.76 -0.56
CA GLN A 89 -2.04 -25.25 -1.63
C GLN A 89 -3.46 -24.90 -1.12
N ILE A 90 -4.06 -25.78 -0.30
CA ILE A 90 -5.38 -25.54 0.28
C ILE A 90 -5.36 -24.28 1.15
N ASP A 91 -4.37 -24.14 2.03
CA ASP A 91 -4.23 -22.97 2.90
C ASP A 91 -4.01 -21.70 2.06
N GLY A 92 -3.21 -21.79 0.99
CA GLY A 92 -2.97 -20.69 0.05
C GLY A 92 -4.23 -20.27 -0.71
N GLU A 93 -5.06 -21.23 -1.13
CA GLU A 93 -6.35 -20.93 -1.78
C GLU A 93 -7.30 -20.21 -0.82
N LEU A 94 -7.41 -20.67 0.42
CA LEU A 94 -8.22 -20.04 1.47
C LEU A 94 -7.75 -18.61 1.74
N LEU A 95 -6.44 -18.42 1.93
CA LEU A 95 -5.84 -17.09 2.17
C LEU A 95 -6.05 -16.18 0.97
N GLY A 96 -5.78 -16.66 -0.26
CA GLY A 96 -5.96 -15.90 -1.50
C GLY A 96 -7.40 -15.47 -1.78
N ALA A 97 -8.38 -16.20 -1.23
CA ALA A 97 -9.80 -15.87 -1.33
C ALA A 97 -10.25 -14.81 -0.30
N ALA A 98 -9.40 -14.42 0.66
CA ALA A 98 -9.75 -13.44 1.70
C ALA A 98 -10.15 -12.08 1.09
N ARG A 99 -9.45 -11.64 0.03
CA ARG A 99 -9.76 -10.43 -0.76
C ARG A 99 -9.50 -10.68 -2.24
N PRO A 100 -10.50 -11.07 -3.01
CA PRO A 100 -10.34 -11.47 -4.42
C PRO A 100 -9.76 -10.37 -5.34
N THR A 101 -9.96 -9.09 -4.98
CA THR A 101 -9.46 -7.92 -5.71
C THR A 101 -8.01 -7.54 -5.36
N ALA A 102 -7.44 -8.10 -4.29
CA ALA A 102 -6.07 -7.82 -3.87
C ALA A 102 -5.05 -8.63 -4.68
N VAL A 103 -4.57 -8.07 -5.78
CA VAL A 103 -3.63 -8.73 -6.70
C VAL A 103 -2.38 -9.24 -5.97
N ASN A 104 -1.78 -8.42 -5.12
CA ASN A 104 -0.54 -8.77 -4.41
C ASN A 104 -0.71 -9.94 -3.44
N LEU A 105 -1.91 -10.14 -2.89
CA LEU A 105 -2.22 -11.31 -2.05
C LEU A 105 -2.04 -12.61 -2.83
N ARG A 106 -2.70 -12.71 -3.97
CA ARG A 106 -2.64 -13.92 -4.83
C ARG A 106 -1.26 -14.12 -5.42
N TRP A 107 -0.60 -13.03 -5.83
CA TRP A 107 0.77 -13.08 -6.34
C TRP A 107 1.73 -13.66 -5.29
N ALA A 108 1.72 -13.15 -4.05
CA ALA A 108 2.60 -13.63 -2.99
C ALA A 108 2.34 -15.10 -2.63
N VAL A 109 1.06 -15.51 -2.56
CA VAL A 109 0.69 -16.92 -2.37
C VAL A 109 1.26 -17.78 -3.50
N GLY A 110 1.16 -17.33 -4.76
CA GLY A 110 1.74 -18.02 -5.92
C GLY A 110 3.25 -18.17 -5.82
N GLU A 111 3.98 -17.09 -5.50
CA GLU A 111 5.43 -17.11 -5.30
C GLU A 111 5.86 -18.12 -4.22
N MET A 112 5.10 -18.20 -3.12
CA MET A 112 5.38 -19.15 -2.05
C MET A 112 5.12 -20.60 -2.48
N LEU A 113 4.04 -20.84 -3.23
CA LEU A 113 3.74 -22.17 -3.77
C LEU A 113 4.77 -22.61 -4.81
N ASP A 114 5.23 -21.71 -5.67
CA ASP A 114 6.28 -22.01 -6.64
C ASP A 114 7.62 -22.32 -5.96
N ALA A 115 7.97 -21.58 -4.90
CA ALA A 115 9.13 -21.89 -4.08
C ALA A 115 9.00 -23.26 -3.43
N ALA A 116 7.86 -23.61 -2.82
CA ALA A 116 7.63 -24.94 -2.26
C ALA A 116 7.76 -26.04 -3.32
N LYS A 117 7.19 -25.82 -4.51
CA LYS A 117 7.22 -26.78 -5.62
C LYS A 117 8.64 -27.05 -6.13
N ALA A 118 9.48 -26.02 -6.18
CA ALA A 118 10.88 -26.15 -6.59
C ALA A 118 11.71 -27.05 -5.65
N HIS A 119 11.33 -27.12 -4.36
CA HIS A 119 12.04 -27.81 -3.29
C HIS A 119 11.38 -29.13 -2.82
N LEU A 120 10.44 -29.69 -3.59
CA LEU A 120 9.74 -30.94 -3.23
C LEU A 120 10.64 -32.15 -3.08
N LYS A 121 11.82 -32.16 -3.70
CA LYS A 121 12.79 -33.24 -3.65
C LYS A 121 13.80 -33.12 -2.51
N ASP A 122 13.87 -31.96 -1.88
CA ASP A 122 14.81 -31.68 -0.80
C ASP A 122 14.26 -32.26 0.53
N ASP A 123 15.07 -32.25 1.56
CA ASP A 123 14.53 -32.58 2.88
C ASP A 123 13.56 -31.49 3.39
N ARG A 124 12.75 -31.82 4.40
CA ARG A 124 11.74 -30.91 4.92
C ARG A 124 12.33 -29.63 5.51
N ALA A 125 13.50 -29.69 6.12
CA ALA A 125 14.15 -28.53 6.72
C ALA A 125 14.65 -27.57 5.64
N GLU A 126 15.23 -28.09 4.57
CA GLU A 126 15.66 -27.30 3.40
C GLU A 126 14.46 -26.64 2.69
N LEU A 127 13.36 -27.38 2.51
CA LEU A 127 12.13 -26.83 1.94
C LEU A 127 11.55 -25.69 2.78
N LEU A 128 11.48 -25.86 4.10
CA LEU A 128 11.00 -24.80 5.00
C LEU A 128 11.94 -23.58 5.02
N GLU A 129 13.26 -23.78 4.99
CA GLU A 129 14.21 -22.67 4.90
C GLU A 129 14.09 -21.92 3.56
N ALA A 130 13.82 -22.63 2.45
CA ALA A 130 13.56 -22.00 1.15
C ALA A 130 12.30 -21.13 1.19
N LEU A 131 11.22 -21.60 1.83
CA LEU A 131 10.01 -20.82 2.03
C LEU A 131 10.25 -19.59 2.91
N TYR A 132 11.03 -19.73 3.99
CA TYR A 132 11.38 -18.58 4.82
C TYR A 132 12.14 -17.53 4.02
N ARG A 133 13.17 -17.95 3.26
CA ARG A 133 13.93 -17.03 2.39
C ARG A 133 13.04 -16.34 1.38
N LYS A 134 12.13 -17.07 0.72
CA LYS A 134 11.19 -16.46 -0.24
C LYS A 134 10.30 -15.39 0.41
N ALA A 135 9.80 -15.63 1.63
CA ALA A 135 9.01 -14.61 2.36
C ALA A 135 9.84 -13.36 2.71
N VAL A 136 11.09 -13.56 3.11
CA VAL A 136 12.05 -12.46 3.35
C VAL A 136 12.35 -11.72 2.05
N ASP A 137 12.61 -12.43 0.95
CA ASP A 137 12.92 -11.83 -0.36
C ASP A 137 11.77 -10.95 -0.87
N ILE A 138 10.50 -11.38 -0.67
CA ILE A 138 9.32 -10.57 -1.00
C ILE A 138 9.32 -9.26 -0.19
N HIS A 139 9.68 -9.31 1.08
CA HIS A 139 9.72 -8.13 1.95
C HIS A 139 10.89 -7.19 1.60
N GLU A 140 12.08 -7.73 1.42
CA GLU A 140 13.28 -6.94 1.07
C GLU A 140 13.17 -6.30 -0.32
N ASP A 141 12.54 -6.97 -1.28
CA ASP A 141 12.25 -6.41 -2.60
C ASP A 141 11.32 -5.18 -2.51
N ASP A 142 10.29 -5.25 -1.65
CA ASP A 142 9.41 -4.11 -1.40
C ASP A 142 10.15 -2.96 -0.69
N ILE A 143 11.02 -3.25 0.28
CA ILE A 143 11.87 -2.24 0.94
C ILE A 143 12.77 -1.53 -0.07
N ALA A 144 13.39 -2.28 -0.98
CA ALA A 144 14.24 -1.70 -2.03
C ALA A 144 13.43 -0.79 -2.96
N LYS A 145 12.28 -1.27 -3.45
CA LYS A 145 11.38 -0.50 -4.31
C LYS A 145 10.86 0.78 -3.64
N CYS A 146 10.41 0.68 -2.39
CA CYS A 146 9.96 1.86 -1.62
C CYS A 146 11.09 2.88 -1.44
N THR A 147 12.32 2.41 -1.25
CA THR A 147 13.50 3.29 -1.13
C THR A 147 13.75 4.05 -2.43
N ASP A 148 13.81 3.34 -3.56
CA ASP A 148 14.07 3.96 -4.87
C ASP A 148 12.96 4.94 -5.28
N ILE A 149 11.67 4.56 -5.05
CA ILE A 149 10.51 5.44 -5.28
C ILE A 149 10.64 6.71 -4.43
N SER A 150 11.06 6.59 -3.17
CA SER A 150 11.25 7.74 -2.27
C SER A 150 12.36 8.66 -2.75
N GLU A 151 13.46 8.12 -3.27
CA GLU A 151 14.56 8.91 -3.85
C GLU A 151 14.10 9.68 -5.09
N TYR A 152 13.46 9.01 -6.03
CA TYR A 152 12.93 9.67 -7.23
C TYR A 152 11.85 10.70 -6.90
N GLY A 153 10.94 10.38 -5.98
CA GLY A 153 9.91 11.31 -5.54
C GLY A 153 10.49 12.54 -4.83
N LEU A 154 11.49 12.35 -3.95
CA LEU A 154 12.15 13.46 -3.26
C LEU A 154 12.88 14.38 -4.24
N SER A 155 13.43 13.86 -5.34
CA SER A 155 14.09 14.67 -6.36
C SER A 155 13.17 15.70 -7.03
N LEU A 156 11.86 15.56 -6.89
CA LEU A 156 10.85 16.48 -7.42
C LEU A 156 10.49 17.62 -6.45
N LEU A 157 10.99 17.57 -5.22
CA LEU A 157 10.66 18.51 -4.15
C LEU A 157 11.86 19.36 -3.75
N LYS A 158 11.57 20.49 -3.15
CA LYS A 158 12.55 21.43 -2.59
C LYS A 158 12.26 21.70 -1.12
N ASP A 159 13.28 22.10 -0.39
CA ASP A 159 13.12 22.54 1.00
C ASP A 159 12.08 23.68 1.10
N GLY A 160 11.13 23.51 2.00
CA GLY A 160 10.00 24.44 2.22
C GLY A 160 8.77 24.19 1.36
N ASP A 161 8.79 23.25 0.41
CA ASP A 161 7.61 22.94 -0.40
C ASP A 161 6.45 22.42 0.47
N GLY A 162 5.22 22.78 0.08
CA GLY A 162 3.99 22.19 0.57
C GLY A 162 3.49 21.12 -0.40
N VAL A 163 3.08 19.98 0.11
CA VAL A 163 2.58 18.86 -0.70
C VAL A 163 1.23 18.39 -0.17
N LEU A 164 0.29 18.12 -1.06
CA LEU A 164 -0.97 17.48 -0.69
C LEU A 164 -0.89 15.98 -0.97
N THR A 165 -1.38 15.18 -0.03
CA THR A 165 -1.50 13.73 -0.19
C THR A 165 -2.89 13.24 0.19
N HIS A 166 -3.30 12.14 -0.43
CA HIS A 166 -4.61 11.52 -0.22
C HIS A 166 -4.46 10.03 0.09
N CYS A 167 -5.25 9.51 1.04
CA CYS A 167 -5.18 8.16 1.56
C CYS A 167 -3.91 7.89 2.39
N ASN A 168 -3.47 6.64 2.42
CA ASN A 168 -2.26 6.21 3.11
C ASN A 168 -1.45 5.27 2.24
N ALA A 169 -0.28 5.71 1.83
CA ALA A 169 0.72 4.95 1.09
C ALA A 169 2.10 5.10 1.76
N GLY A 170 2.12 4.97 3.08
CA GLY A 170 3.29 5.00 3.93
C GLY A 170 3.72 3.60 4.39
N PRO A 171 4.63 3.50 5.39
CA PRO A 171 5.16 2.24 5.91
C PRO A 171 4.09 1.24 6.36
N LEU A 172 2.97 1.71 6.91
CA LEU A 172 1.85 0.83 7.32
C LEU A 172 1.17 0.13 6.14
N ALA A 173 1.22 0.71 4.94
CA ALA A 173 0.60 0.16 3.74
C ALA A 173 1.56 -0.65 2.86
N THR A 174 2.85 -0.55 3.12
CA THR A 174 3.95 -1.12 2.34
C THR A 174 5.04 -1.62 3.28
N SER A 175 6.26 -1.18 3.08
CA SER A 175 7.39 -1.34 3.99
C SER A 175 8.23 -0.06 4.03
N ARG A 176 9.18 0.03 4.95
CA ARG A 176 10.13 1.12 5.15
C ARG A 176 9.51 2.51 5.03
N TYR A 177 9.84 3.30 3.96
CA TYR A 177 9.33 4.66 3.78
C TYR A 177 7.90 4.72 3.25
N GLY A 178 7.43 3.66 2.60
CA GLY A 178 6.22 3.74 1.79
C GLY A 178 6.49 4.19 0.36
N THR A 179 5.42 4.44 -0.39
CA THR A 179 5.48 4.96 -1.76
C THR A 179 5.07 6.43 -1.81
N GLY A 180 3.76 6.74 -1.73
CA GLY A 180 3.26 8.12 -1.80
C GLY A 180 3.75 9.04 -0.67
N GLN A 181 4.03 8.50 0.53
CA GLN A 181 4.60 9.23 1.65
C GLN A 181 6.12 9.11 1.76
N GLY A 182 6.70 8.18 1.03
CA GLY A 182 8.15 7.89 1.09
C GLY A 182 9.03 9.13 0.94
N PRO A 183 8.80 10.00 -0.04
CA PRO A 183 9.57 11.23 -0.22
C PRO A 183 9.56 12.15 1.01
N PHE A 184 8.45 12.21 1.76
CA PHE A 184 8.33 13.08 2.93
C PHE A 184 9.10 12.54 4.13
N LEU A 185 9.06 11.22 4.33
CA LEU A 185 9.80 10.53 5.39
C LEU A 185 11.31 10.58 5.11
N LEU A 186 11.71 10.38 3.86
CA LEU A 186 13.10 10.50 3.43
C LEU A 186 13.61 11.95 3.54
N ALA A 187 12.77 12.95 3.20
CA ALA A 187 13.06 14.36 3.39
C ALA A 187 13.36 14.65 4.87
N ALA A 188 12.48 14.21 5.78
CA ALA A 188 12.66 14.39 7.22
C ALA A 188 13.96 13.73 7.73
N GLU A 189 14.28 12.52 7.26
CA GLU A 189 15.55 11.85 7.58
C GLU A 189 16.76 12.66 7.17
N ARG A 190 16.66 13.39 6.05
CA ARG A 190 17.73 14.22 5.48
C ARG A 190 17.72 15.67 5.98
N GLY A 191 16.80 16.04 6.85
CA GLY A 191 16.67 17.41 7.35
C GLY A 191 16.11 18.41 6.33
N ILE A 192 15.42 17.92 5.30
CA ILE A 192 14.68 18.72 4.31
C ILE A 192 13.25 18.93 4.85
N HIS A 193 12.81 20.18 4.90
CA HIS A 193 11.50 20.51 5.48
C HIS A 193 10.43 20.50 4.38
N ILE A 194 9.49 19.56 4.49
CA ILE A 194 8.31 19.48 3.64
C ILE A 194 7.08 19.67 4.52
N ARG A 195 6.15 20.53 4.11
CA ARG A 195 4.83 20.68 4.74
C ARG A 195 3.84 19.78 4.02
N VAL A 196 3.14 18.93 4.74
CA VAL A 196 2.21 17.98 4.14
C VAL A 196 0.78 18.32 4.55
N PHE A 197 -0.10 18.53 3.57
CA PHE A 197 -1.54 18.59 3.75
C PHE A 197 -2.10 17.19 3.47
N ALA A 198 -2.63 16.55 4.50
CA ALA A 198 -3.18 15.20 4.41
C ALA A 198 -4.71 15.27 4.41
N ASP A 199 -5.34 14.87 3.30
CA ASP A 199 -6.78 14.67 3.25
C ASP A 199 -7.20 13.58 4.25
N GLU A 200 -8.30 13.78 4.99
CA GLU A 200 -8.80 12.79 5.95
C GLU A 200 -9.17 11.45 5.30
N THR A 201 -9.56 11.49 4.03
CA THR A 201 -9.88 10.32 3.18
C THR A 201 -11.11 9.55 3.67
N ARG A 202 -12.30 10.15 3.50
CA ARG A 202 -13.57 9.48 3.77
C ARG A 202 -13.79 8.28 2.83
N PRO A 203 -14.55 7.21 3.25
CA PRO A 203 -15.16 7.02 4.57
C PRO A 203 -14.24 6.37 5.61
N LEU A 204 -13.13 5.68 5.21
CA LEU A 204 -12.30 4.87 6.11
C LEU A 204 -11.24 5.68 6.87
N LEU A 205 -11.09 6.98 6.57
CA LEU A 205 -10.21 7.93 7.25
C LEU A 205 -8.73 7.51 7.30
N GLN A 206 -8.21 6.88 6.21
CA GLN A 206 -6.80 6.46 6.18
C GLN A 206 -5.84 7.64 6.28
N GLY A 207 -6.19 8.80 5.68
CA GLY A 207 -5.38 10.02 5.81
C GLY A 207 -5.35 10.54 7.24
N ALA A 208 -6.52 10.61 7.89
CA ALA A 208 -6.63 11.08 9.27
C ALA A 208 -5.97 10.11 10.25
N ARG A 209 -6.24 8.80 10.12
CA ARG A 209 -5.86 7.82 11.13
C ARG A 209 -4.44 7.29 10.99
N LEU A 210 -3.96 7.16 9.75
CA LEU A 210 -2.70 6.50 9.45
C LEU A 210 -1.66 7.48 8.90
N THR A 211 -1.98 8.26 7.87
CA THR A 211 -1.02 9.20 7.24
C THR A 211 -0.57 10.28 8.22
N SER A 212 -1.53 10.96 8.88
CA SER A 212 -1.18 12.00 9.84
C SER A 212 -0.39 11.43 11.03
N TYR A 213 -0.73 10.22 11.48
CA TYR A 213 -0.04 9.51 12.54
C TYR A 213 1.42 9.20 12.18
N GLU A 214 1.67 8.59 10.99
CA GLU A 214 3.03 8.26 10.54
C GLU A 214 3.88 9.50 10.37
N LEU A 215 3.36 10.52 9.67
CA LEU A 215 4.09 11.76 9.39
C LEU A 215 4.38 12.57 10.65
N GLN A 216 3.40 12.69 11.57
CA GLN A 216 3.59 13.39 12.84
C GLN A 216 4.65 12.72 13.71
N ARG A 217 4.66 11.38 13.78
CA ARG A 217 5.68 10.63 14.53
C ARG A 217 7.08 10.77 13.92
N ALA A 218 7.15 10.91 12.61
CA ALA A 218 8.41 11.17 11.90
C ALA A 218 8.92 12.62 12.03
N GLY A 219 8.14 13.50 12.65
CA GLY A 219 8.50 14.92 12.79
C GLY A 219 8.31 15.73 11.50
N VAL A 220 7.50 15.22 10.55
CA VAL A 220 7.08 15.96 9.37
C VAL A 220 6.02 16.99 9.76
N ASP A 221 6.11 18.20 9.23
CA ASP A 221 5.07 19.25 9.40
C ASP A 221 3.81 18.84 8.62
N VAL A 222 2.88 18.19 9.31
CA VAL A 222 1.64 17.66 8.74
C VAL A 222 0.43 18.43 9.24
N THR A 223 -0.43 18.83 8.31
CA THR A 223 -1.73 19.44 8.56
C THR A 223 -2.82 18.52 8.04
N LEU A 224 -3.65 18.00 8.93
CA LEU A 224 -4.83 17.23 8.56
C LEU A 224 -5.94 18.17 8.07
N ILE A 225 -6.55 17.84 6.93
CA ILE A 225 -7.68 18.59 6.37
C ILE A 225 -8.83 17.64 5.99
N CYS A 226 -10.07 18.15 5.97
CA CYS A 226 -11.17 17.42 5.35
C CYS A 226 -10.98 17.35 3.83
N ASP A 227 -11.45 16.28 3.19
CA ASP A 227 -11.28 16.05 1.75
C ASP A 227 -11.74 17.23 0.88
N ASN A 228 -12.80 17.94 1.32
CA ASN A 228 -13.35 19.10 0.61
C ASN A 228 -12.55 20.40 0.80
N MET A 229 -11.48 20.39 1.61
CA MET A 229 -10.62 21.57 1.82
C MET A 229 -9.41 21.63 0.87
N ALA A 230 -9.17 20.60 0.08
CA ALA A 230 -8.05 20.54 -0.88
C ALA A 230 -8.02 21.78 -1.80
N SER A 231 -9.18 22.19 -2.34
CA SER A 231 -9.30 23.39 -3.17
C SER A 231 -8.80 24.65 -2.46
N MET A 232 -9.09 24.79 -1.17
CA MET A 232 -8.72 26.00 -0.41
C MET A 232 -7.21 26.11 -0.21
N VAL A 233 -6.55 25.00 0.20
CA VAL A 233 -5.10 25.01 0.41
C VAL A 233 -4.33 25.20 -0.89
N MET A 234 -4.84 24.64 -2.01
CA MET A 234 -4.29 24.86 -3.35
C MET A 234 -4.45 26.34 -3.78
N LYS A 235 -5.65 26.91 -3.62
CA LYS A 235 -5.93 28.32 -3.96
C LYS A 235 -5.05 29.30 -3.19
N ASN A 236 -4.72 28.98 -1.95
CA ASN A 236 -3.86 29.81 -1.11
C ASN A 236 -2.36 29.73 -1.51
N GLY A 237 -1.99 28.89 -2.49
CA GLY A 237 -0.62 28.69 -2.91
C GLY A 237 0.23 27.93 -1.91
N TRP A 238 -0.41 27.18 -1.00
CA TRP A 238 0.30 26.41 0.03
C TRP A 238 0.79 25.04 -0.46
N VAL A 239 0.32 24.60 -1.63
CA VAL A 239 0.63 23.30 -2.23
C VAL A 239 1.41 23.52 -3.53
N GLN A 240 2.61 22.97 -3.62
CA GLN A 240 3.47 23.02 -4.79
C GLN A 240 3.39 21.73 -5.63
N ALA A 241 2.95 20.62 -5.02
CA ALA A 241 2.74 19.35 -5.71
C ALA A 241 1.70 18.49 -4.98
N CYS A 242 1.07 17.55 -5.71
CA CYS A 242 0.24 16.50 -5.14
C CYS A 242 0.94 15.15 -5.34
N PHE A 243 1.14 14.41 -4.24
CA PHE A 243 1.76 13.07 -4.26
C PHE A 243 0.78 12.06 -3.68
N VAL A 244 0.43 11.05 -4.47
CA VAL A 244 -0.52 10.00 -4.08
C VAL A 244 0.04 8.62 -4.41
N GLY A 245 -0.39 7.60 -3.70
CA GLY A 245 -0.13 6.21 -4.08
C GLY A 245 -0.98 5.77 -5.27
N CYS A 246 -0.89 4.49 -5.61
CA CYS A 246 -1.76 3.86 -6.61
C CYS A 246 -2.10 2.43 -6.20
N ASP A 247 -3.29 1.99 -6.57
CA ASP A 247 -3.70 0.58 -6.44
C ASP A 247 -3.52 -0.18 -7.76
N ARG A 248 -3.71 0.49 -8.90
CA ARG A 248 -3.45 -0.06 -10.25
C ARG A 248 -3.23 1.07 -11.25
N ILE A 249 -2.31 0.86 -12.20
CA ILE A 249 -2.03 1.76 -13.32
C ILE A 249 -2.26 0.99 -14.62
N ALA A 250 -3.08 1.53 -15.52
CA ALA A 250 -3.33 0.99 -16.85
C ALA A 250 -2.20 1.34 -17.83
N ALA A 251 -2.15 0.66 -18.97
CA ALA A 251 -1.11 0.83 -19.99
C ALA A 251 -1.03 2.25 -20.58
N ASN A 252 -2.16 2.98 -20.59
CA ASN A 252 -2.21 4.38 -21.04
C ASN A 252 -1.83 5.41 -19.96
N GLY A 253 -1.61 4.95 -18.70
CA GLY A 253 -1.29 5.82 -17.57
C GLY A 253 -2.48 6.25 -16.71
N ASP A 254 -3.72 5.90 -17.06
CA ASP A 254 -4.85 6.05 -16.15
C ASP A 254 -4.61 5.19 -14.91
N PHE A 255 -4.99 5.68 -13.74
CA PHE A 255 -4.74 4.91 -12.54
C PHE A 255 -5.91 4.94 -11.55
N ALA A 256 -6.10 3.83 -10.87
CA ALA A 256 -7.00 3.73 -9.73
C ALA A 256 -6.26 3.98 -8.42
N ASN A 257 -6.85 4.81 -7.58
CA ASN A 257 -6.42 5.02 -6.20
C ASN A 257 -7.65 5.26 -5.32
N LYS A 258 -7.46 5.43 -4.03
CA LYS A 258 -8.52 5.67 -3.07
C LYS A 258 -9.49 6.75 -3.55
N ILE A 259 -10.81 6.46 -3.38
CA ILE A 259 -11.89 7.39 -3.73
C ILE A 259 -11.57 8.81 -3.26
N GLY A 260 -11.73 9.80 -4.15
CA GLY A 260 -11.38 11.21 -3.94
C GLY A 260 -10.11 11.67 -4.68
N THR A 261 -9.25 10.73 -5.09
CA THR A 261 -7.99 11.04 -5.79
C THR A 261 -8.23 11.77 -7.10
N SER A 262 -9.22 11.36 -7.91
CA SER A 262 -9.55 12.04 -9.16
C SER A 262 -9.99 13.49 -8.93
N GLY A 263 -10.75 13.73 -7.86
CA GLY A 263 -11.14 15.09 -7.44
C GLY A 263 -9.93 15.97 -7.10
N VAL A 264 -8.97 15.44 -6.36
CA VAL A 264 -7.69 16.10 -6.05
C VAL A 264 -6.93 16.46 -7.34
N ALA A 265 -6.83 15.51 -8.27
CA ALA A 265 -6.12 15.73 -9.54
C ALA A 265 -6.79 16.80 -10.42
N ILE A 266 -8.12 16.80 -10.49
CA ILE A 266 -8.89 17.84 -11.20
C ILE A 266 -8.65 19.23 -10.58
N LEU A 267 -8.69 19.34 -9.25
CA LEU A 267 -8.41 20.59 -8.55
C LEU A 267 -6.96 21.05 -8.78
N ALA A 268 -6.00 20.14 -8.68
CA ALA A 268 -4.60 20.44 -8.95
C ALA A 268 -4.38 20.96 -10.38
N LYS A 269 -5.01 20.33 -11.38
CA LYS A 269 -4.99 20.79 -12.77
C LYS A 269 -5.55 22.19 -12.92
N HIS A 270 -6.67 22.50 -12.24
CA HIS A 270 -7.28 23.82 -12.25
C HIS A 270 -6.33 24.90 -11.68
N TYR A 271 -5.58 24.59 -10.63
CA TYR A 271 -4.64 25.52 -10.00
C TYR A 271 -3.22 25.47 -10.57
N GLY A 272 -2.97 24.64 -11.60
CA GLY A 272 -1.65 24.51 -12.23
C GLY A 272 -0.62 23.81 -11.35
N ILE A 273 -1.05 22.95 -10.43
CA ILE A 273 -0.22 22.20 -9.50
C ILE A 273 0.11 20.81 -10.09
N PRO A 274 1.38 20.40 -10.14
CA PRO A 274 1.75 19.09 -10.65
C PRO A 274 1.23 17.94 -9.75
N VAL A 275 0.77 16.86 -10.40
CA VAL A 275 0.28 15.65 -9.74
C VAL A 275 1.16 14.48 -10.11
N TYR A 276 1.64 13.77 -9.10
CA TYR A 276 2.43 12.55 -9.25
C TYR A 276 1.76 11.38 -8.54
N THR A 277 1.66 10.25 -9.21
CA THR A 277 1.34 8.98 -8.56
C THR A 277 2.63 8.18 -8.37
N LEU A 278 2.77 7.58 -7.18
CA LEU A 278 3.97 6.87 -6.76
C LEU A 278 3.63 5.41 -6.41
N GLY A 279 4.24 4.47 -7.11
CA GLY A 279 4.02 3.05 -6.88
C GLY A 279 5.02 2.18 -7.63
N PRO A 280 5.23 0.93 -7.17
CA PRO A 280 6.15 0.02 -7.82
C PRO A 280 5.64 -0.42 -9.20
N THR A 281 6.56 -0.82 -10.07
CA THR A 281 6.21 -1.33 -11.41
C THR A 281 5.24 -2.52 -11.37
N SER A 282 5.17 -3.24 -10.26
CA SER A 282 4.20 -4.32 -10.03
C SER A 282 2.73 -3.85 -9.96
N THR A 283 2.47 -2.55 -9.79
CA THR A 283 1.12 -1.98 -9.85
C THR A 283 0.68 -1.63 -11.27
N ILE A 284 1.61 -1.67 -12.24
CA ILE A 284 1.34 -1.36 -13.65
C ILE A 284 0.84 -2.62 -14.35
N ASP A 285 -0.37 -2.58 -14.87
CA ASP A 285 -0.97 -3.67 -15.65
C ASP A 285 -0.98 -3.31 -17.13
N MET A 286 0.05 -3.77 -17.86
CA MET A 286 0.18 -3.53 -19.30
C MET A 286 -0.89 -4.25 -20.15
N ASN A 287 -1.66 -5.18 -19.55
CA ASN A 287 -2.79 -5.84 -20.21
C ASN A 287 -4.12 -5.08 -20.01
N CYS A 288 -4.15 -4.12 -19.10
CA CYS A 288 -5.28 -3.22 -18.88
C CYS A 288 -5.10 -1.99 -19.79
N PRO A 289 -5.89 -1.80 -20.86
CA PRO A 289 -5.61 -0.76 -21.84
C PRO A 289 -5.79 0.66 -21.32
N ASP A 290 -6.82 0.87 -20.47
CA ASP A 290 -7.21 2.18 -19.94
C ASP A 290 -7.99 2.06 -18.63
N GLY A 291 -8.32 3.18 -18.04
CA GLY A 291 -9.02 3.27 -16.75
C GLY A 291 -10.44 2.69 -16.75
N ALA A 292 -11.13 2.65 -17.90
CA ALA A 292 -12.49 2.07 -17.99
C ALA A 292 -12.49 0.55 -17.76
N HIS A 293 -11.33 -0.10 -17.94
CA HIS A 293 -11.15 -1.54 -17.74
C HIS A 293 -10.65 -1.89 -16.32
N ILE A 294 -10.41 -0.91 -15.45
CA ILE A 294 -10.02 -1.16 -14.06
C ILE A 294 -11.29 -1.48 -13.25
N PRO A 295 -11.40 -2.68 -12.65
CA PRO A 295 -12.54 -3.02 -11.82
C PRO A 295 -12.52 -2.23 -10.51
N ILE A 296 -13.65 -1.58 -10.18
CA ILE A 296 -13.80 -0.81 -8.94
C ILE A 296 -14.65 -1.60 -7.94
N GLU A 297 -14.08 -1.85 -6.76
CA GLU A 297 -14.76 -2.50 -5.65
C GLU A 297 -15.82 -1.58 -5.04
N LEU A 298 -17.05 -2.06 -4.94
CA LEU A 298 -18.12 -1.40 -4.16
C LEU A 298 -18.17 -2.01 -2.76
N ARG A 299 -18.18 -1.16 -1.75
CA ARG A 299 -18.21 -1.53 -0.33
C ARG A 299 -19.53 -1.18 0.32
N ASP A 300 -19.73 -1.70 1.55
CA ASP A 300 -20.94 -1.45 2.30
C ASP A 300 -21.16 0.06 2.54
N GLY A 301 -22.38 0.51 2.29
CA GLY A 301 -22.78 1.90 2.53
C GLY A 301 -22.77 2.30 4.00
N ASP A 302 -22.81 1.32 4.92
CA ASP A 302 -22.74 1.56 6.36
C ASP A 302 -21.37 2.12 6.78
N GLU A 303 -20.31 1.91 6.00
CA GLU A 303 -19.04 2.60 6.22
C GLU A 303 -19.18 4.13 6.16
N ILE A 304 -20.11 4.64 5.35
CA ILE A 304 -20.39 6.08 5.26
C ILE A 304 -21.23 6.54 6.44
N LYS A 305 -22.30 5.79 6.78
CA LYS A 305 -23.31 6.25 7.74
C LYS A 305 -22.94 6.00 9.20
N ASN A 306 -22.28 4.87 9.47
CA ASN A 306 -22.14 4.34 10.82
C ASN A 306 -20.69 4.34 11.32
N LEU A 307 -19.73 4.09 10.42
CA LEU A 307 -18.34 4.00 10.80
C LEU A 307 -17.84 5.34 11.37
N TRP A 308 -17.21 5.32 12.54
CA TRP A 308 -16.67 6.47 13.28
C TRP A 308 -17.70 7.38 13.99
N TYR A 309 -18.96 6.98 14.03
CA TYR A 309 -20.00 7.75 14.70
C TYR A 309 -20.69 6.90 15.79
N GLU A 310 -20.95 7.47 16.96
CA GLU A 310 -21.72 6.80 18.01
C GLU A 310 -23.16 6.51 17.58
N LYS A 311 -23.69 7.35 16.70
CA LYS A 311 -25.02 7.21 16.11
C LYS A 311 -24.92 7.40 14.61
N PRO A 312 -25.74 6.70 13.82
CA PRO A 312 -25.77 6.89 12.38
C PRO A 312 -25.94 8.37 12.01
N MET A 313 -25.13 8.85 11.07
CA MET A 313 -25.20 10.24 10.58
C MET A 313 -26.29 10.47 9.56
N ALA A 314 -26.95 9.41 9.07
CA ALA A 314 -28.06 9.47 8.13
C ALA A 314 -29.10 8.40 8.50
N LEU A 315 -30.34 8.60 8.02
CA LEU A 315 -31.39 7.60 8.24
C LEU A 315 -31.02 6.27 7.58
N PRO A 316 -31.43 5.12 8.15
CA PRO A 316 -31.12 3.79 7.62
C PRO A 316 -31.52 3.60 6.15
N GLU A 317 -32.64 4.22 5.75
CA GLU A 317 -33.21 4.11 4.40
C GLU A 317 -32.45 4.90 3.33
N VAL A 318 -31.55 5.80 3.72
CA VAL A 318 -30.74 6.60 2.77
C VAL A 318 -29.78 5.66 2.04
N LYS A 319 -29.89 5.64 0.70
CA LYS A 319 -28.99 4.88 -0.16
C LYS A 319 -27.59 5.52 -0.16
N CYS A 320 -26.58 4.67 -0.08
CA CYS A 320 -25.17 5.08 -0.17
C CYS A 320 -24.53 4.50 -1.44
N PHE A 321 -23.71 5.30 -2.09
CA PHE A 321 -22.80 4.85 -3.14
C PHE A 321 -21.38 4.92 -2.57
N ASN A 322 -20.72 3.76 -2.38
CA ASN A 322 -19.45 3.64 -1.67
C ASN A 322 -18.42 2.85 -2.49
N PRO A 323 -17.88 3.43 -3.59
CA PRO A 323 -16.74 2.84 -4.28
C PRO A 323 -15.48 2.99 -3.44
N SER A 324 -14.62 1.96 -3.44
CA SER A 324 -13.33 2.00 -2.71
C SER A 324 -12.33 2.94 -3.37
N PHE A 325 -12.38 3.02 -4.70
CA PHE A 325 -11.41 3.70 -5.55
C PHE A 325 -12.14 4.54 -6.58
N ASP A 326 -11.45 5.55 -7.12
CA ASP A 326 -11.81 6.19 -8.38
C ASP A 326 -10.65 6.06 -9.38
N VAL A 327 -10.97 6.29 -10.63
CA VAL A 327 -9.99 6.34 -11.71
C VAL A 327 -9.64 7.79 -11.99
N THR A 328 -8.36 8.08 -12.05
CA THR A 328 -7.82 9.37 -12.47
C THR A 328 -7.27 9.23 -13.89
N ASP A 329 -7.74 10.09 -14.78
CA ASP A 329 -7.29 10.15 -16.16
C ASP A 329 -5.83 10.58 -16.23
N HIS A 330 -5.03 9.91 -17.06
CA HIS A 330 -3.60 10.19 -17.23
C HIS A 330 -3.29 11.63 -17.68
N GLU A 331 -4.23 12.31 -18.34
CA GLU A 331 -4.11 13.72 -18.73
C GLU A 331 -4.02 14.69 -17.53
N LEU A 332 -4.43 14.24 -16.35
CA LEU A 332 -4.34 14.98 -15.10
C LEU A 332 -2.99 14.79 -14.40
N LEU A 333 -2.18 13.79 -14.84
CA LEU A 333 -0.90 13.49 -14.26
C LEU A 333 0.25 14.25 -14.90
N THR A 334 1.17 14.69 -14.06
CA THR A 334 2.48 15.22 -14.47
C THR A 334 3.49 14.10 -14.66
N GLY A 335 3.46 13.07 -13.79
CA GLY A 335 4.36 11.94 -13.88
C GLY A 335 3.94 10.77 -13.01
N ILE A 336 4.52 9.61 -13.32
CA ILE A 336 4.38 8.35 -12.57
C ILE A 336 5.77 7.97 -12.06
N VAL A 337 5.93 7.88 -10.73
CA VAL A 337 7.20 7.59 -10.07
C VAL A 337 7.24 6.11 -9.71
N THR A 338 8.25 5.41 -10.20
CA THR A 338 8.49 3.99 -9.91
C THR A 338 9.90 3.77 -9.37
N GLU A 339 10.22 2.55 -8.92
CA GLU A 339 11.58 2.16 -8.52
C GLU A 339 12.57 2.19 -9.69
N LYS A 340 12.07 2.24 -10.94
CA LYS A 340 12.93 2.33 -12.14
C LYS A 340 13.11 3.75 -12.67
N GLY A 341 12.47 4.74 -12.04
CA GLY A 341 12.54 6.14 -12.43
C GLY A 341 11.18 6.79 -12.58
N ILE A 342 11.17 7.99 -13.14
CA ILE A 342 9.98 8.82 -13.34
C ILE A 342 9.54 8.71 -14.80
N CYS A 343 8.31 8.27 -15.01
CA CYS A 343 7.68 8.27 -16.33
C CYS A 343 6.91 9.57 -16.54
N TYR A 344 7.10 10.18 -17.72
CA TYR A 344 6.38 11.38 -18.17
C TYR A 344 5.53 11.06 -19.40
N PRO A 345 4.50 11.84 -19.69
CA PRO A 345 3.73 11.68 -20.92
C PRO A 345 4.61 11.73 -22.20
N PRO A 346 4.29 10.97 -23.24
CA PRO A 346 3.14 10.06 -23.37
C PRO A 346 3.36 8.74 -22.61
N PHE A 347 2.44 8.42 -21.69
CA PHE A 347 2.62 7.31 -20.75
C PHE A 347 2.61 5.93 -21.39
N ASN A 348 1.86 5.72 -22.46
CA ASN A 348 1.88 4.46 -23.22
C ASN A 348 3.30 4.10 -23.70
N GLU A 349 4.14 5.08 -24.02
CA GLU A 349 5.53 4.87 -24.43
C GLU A 349 6.46 4.73 -23.23
N SER A 350 6.37 5.65 -22.27
CA SER A 350 7.27 5.69 -21.12
C SER A 350 7.05 4.52 -20.17
N LEU A 351 5.80 4.07 -19.95
CA LEU A 351 5.52 2.87 -19.17
C LEU A 351 6.00 1.59 -19.88
N ALA A 352 5.71 1.45 -21.19
CA ALA A 352 6.18 0.31 -21.96
C ALA A 352 7.72 0.17 -21.95
N ALA A 353 8.44 1.30 -21.86
CA ALA A 353 9.90 1.28 -21.79
C ALA A 353 10.45 0.64 -20.51
N LEU A 354 9.71 0.68 -19.40
CA LEU A 354 10.11 0.07 -18.13
C LEU A 354 10.19 -1.47 -18.18
N PHE A 355 9.44 -2.08 -19.12
CA PHE A 355 9.33 -3.54 -19.28
C PHE A 355 10.12 -4.06 -20.48
N LYS A 356 10.78 -3.18 -21.24
CA LYS A 356 11.73 -3.63 -22.26
C LYS A 356 12.98 -4.11 -21.54
N ASP A 357 13.29 -5.40 -21.67
CA ASP A 357 14.55 -5.95 -21.19
C ASP A 357 15.70 -5.10 -21.75
N LYS A 358 16.53 -4.59 -20.87
CA LYS A 358 17.83 -4.05 -21.28
C LYS A 358 18.64 -5.24 -21.79
N LYS A 359 18.66 -5.42 -23.13
CA LYS A 359 19.54 -6.39 -23.79
C LYS A 359 21.00 -6.12 -23.46
#